data_d4b2cc81065194c16ee68424fb758e36
#
_entry.id   d4b2cc81065194c16ee68424fb758e36
#
_cell.length_a   1.000
_cell.length_b   1.000
_cell.length_c   1.000
_cell.angle_alpha   90.00
_cell.angle_beta   90.00
_cell.angle_gamma   90.00
#
_symmetry.space_group_name_H-M   'P 1'
#
loop_
_entity.id
_entity.type
_entity.pdbx_description
1 polymer ?
#
loop_
_entity_poly.entity_id
_entity_poly.type
_entity_poly.pdbx_seq_one_letter_code
_entity_poly.pdbx_strand_id
1 'polypeptide(L)' 'SAARFMEYVKHECHFENGTERVRFLYRDIYNREEYLRFDSDVGEFRAVTELGRPDEEYYNSRKEILERMRAEVDK' A
#
# COMPACT_ATOMS: atom_id res chain seq x y z
N SER A 1 -26.08 -8.23 -9.67
CA SER A 1 -25.55 -8.40 -11.00
C SER A 1 -24.07 -8.76 -10.96
N ALA A 2 -23.60 -9.21 -12.10
CA ALA A 2 -22.19 -9.58 -12.19
C ALA A 2 -21.28 -8.41 -11.85
N ALA A 3 -21.70 -7.23 -12.18
CA ALA A 3 -20.86 -6.05 -11.95
C ALA A 3 -20.52 -5.86 -10.48
N ARG A 4 -21.43 -6.19 -9.63
CA ARG A 4 -21.15 -5.95 -8.23
C ARG A 4 -20.27 -7.02 -7.62
N PHE A 5 -20.04 -8.10 -8.33
CA PHE A 5 -19.12 -9.11 -7.87
C PHE A 5 -17.75 -8.93 -8.46
N MET A 6 -17.62 -7.98 -9.35
CA MET A 6 -16.31 -7.72 -9.90
C MET A 6 -15.49 -7.09 -8.80
N GLU A 7 -14.25 -7.52 -8.73
CA GLU A 7 -13.36 -6.96 -7.76
C GLU A 7 -13.11 -5.52 -8.12
N TYR A 8 -13.39 -4.66 -7.17
CA TYR A 8 -13.10 -3.27 -7.33
C TYR A 8 -11.86 -2.98 -6.50
N VAL A 9 -10.71 -2.97 -7.15
CA VAL A 9 -9.45 -2.72 -6.48
C VAL A 9 -9.01 -1.33 -6.82
N LYS A 10 -8.72 -0.55 -5.81
CA LYS A 10 -8.30 0.82 -5.97
C LYS A 10 -6.96 1.02 -5.27
N HIS A 11 -6.08 1.75 -5.92
CA HIS A 11 -4.78 2.07 -5.32
C HIS A 11 -4.74 3.56 -5.09
N GLU A 12 -4.35 3.95 -3.89
CA GLU A 12 -4.22 5.37 -3.55
C GLU A 12 -2.82 5.65 -3.06
N CYS A 13 -2.25 6.75 -3.54
CA CYS A 13 -0.94 7.20 -3.12
C CYS A 13 -1.08 8.60 -2.55
N HIS A 14 -0.54 8.80 -1.39
CA HIS A 14 -0.60 10.08 -0.70
C HIS A 14 0.78 10.51 -0.27
N PHE A 15 1.08 11.78 -0.46
CA PHE A 15 2.33 12.36 0.02
C PHE A 15 1.97 13.41 1.06
N GLU A 16 2.56 13.29 2.23
CA GLU A 16 2.38 14.27 3.29
C GLU A 16 3.68 14.99 3.51
N ASN A 17 3.64 16.30 3.42
CA ASN A 17 4.81 17.14 3.64
C ASN A 17 4.75 17.77 5.01
N GLY A 18 5.55 17.25 5.92
CA GLY A 18 5.69 17.87 7.22
C GLY A 18 6.79 18.92 7.15
N THR A 19 7.07 19.55 8.30
CA THR A 19 8.11 20.56 8.34
C THR A 19 9.50 19.96 8.19
N GLU A 20 9.66 18.70 8.56
CA GLU A 20 10.96 18.07 8.58
C GLU A 20 11.07 16.81 7.75
N ARG A 21 9.96 16.33 7.21
CA ARG A 21 10.02 15.11 6.44
C ARG A 21 8.81 14.98 5.54
N VAL A 22 8.97 14.08 4.56
CA VAL A 22 7.89 13.72 3.64
C VAL A 22 7.50 12.29 3.98
N ARG A 23 6.21 12.03 3.95
CA ARG A 23 5.71 10.68 4.18
C ARG A 23 4.94 10.23 2.95
N PHE A 24 5.21 9.02 2.51
CA PHE A 24 4.51 8.41 1.39
C PHE A 24 3.63 7.29 1.91
N LEU A 25 2.38 7.30 1.52
CA LEU A 25 1.42 6.28 1.93
C LEU A 25 0.75 5.70 0.70
N TYR A 26 0.87 4.40 0.53
CA TYR A 26 0.24 3.67 -0.55
C TYR A 26 -0.78 2.72 0.07
N ARG A 27 -1.98 2.69 -0.50
CA ARG A 27 -3.08 1.90 0.05
C ARG A 27 -3.73 1.09 -1.04
N ASP A 28 -3.97 -0.19 -0.77
CA ASP A 28 -4.78 -1.05 -1.63
C ASP A 28 -6.15 -1.21 -1.01
N ILE A 29 -7.16 -0.89 -1.77
CA ILE A 29 -8.54 -0.88 -1.30
C ILE A 29 -9.37 -1.80 -2.17
N TYR A 30 -10.05 -2.74 -1.53
CA TYR A 30 -10.91 -3.69 -2.22
C TYR A 30 -12.32 -3.51 -1.71
N ASN A 31 -13.24 -3.18 -2.62
CA ASN A 31 -14.64 -2.96 -2.27
C ASN A 31 -14.77 -1.97 -1.11
N ARG A 32 -14.04 -0.84 -1.21
CA ARG A 32 -14.07 0.26 -0.25
C ARG A 32 -13.43 -0.08 1.09
N GLU A 33 -12.73 -1.21 1.14
CA GLU A 33 -12.06 -1.58 2.37
C GLU A 33 -10.57 -1.65 2.14
N GLU A 34 -9.81 -0.86 2.88
CA GLU A 34 -8.37 -0.91 2.79
C GLU A 34 -7.89 -2.23 3.37
N TYR A 35 -7.10 -2.98 2.62
CA TYR A 35 -6.65 -4.27 3.10
C TYR A 35 -5.13 -4.36 3.17
N LEU A 36 -4.41 -3.46 2.50
CA LEU A 36 -2.95 -3.50 2.48
C LEU A 36 -2.43 -2.08 2.39
N ARG A 37 -1.31 -1.84 3.03
CA ARG A 37 -0.76 -0.50 3.08
C ARG A 37 0.76 -0.55 3.08
N PHE A 38 1.38 0.39 2.39
CA PHE A 38 2.80 0.66 2.53
C PHE A 38 2.94 2.07 3.06
N ASP A 39 3.60 2.19 4.19
CA ASP A 39 3.83 3.48 4.84
C ASP A 39 5.33 3.67 4.89
N SER A 40 5.83 4.76 4.30
CA SER A 40 7.26 4.98 4.26
C SER A 40 7.87 5.12 5.67
N ASP A 41 7.07 5.51 6.65
CA ASP A 41 7.54 5.57 8.02
C ASP A 41 7.78 4.19 8.60
N VAL A 42 7.11 3.18 8.07
CA VAL A 42 7.29 1.80 8.51
C VAL A 42 8.35 1.11 7.66
N GLY A 43 8.34 1.37 6.37
CA GLY A 43 9.34 0.84 5.46
C GLY A 43 9.00 -0.49 4.83
N GLU A 44 7.83 -1.03 5.10
CA GLU A 44 7.42 -2.29 4.49
C GLU A 44 5.90 -2.35 4.45
N PHE A 45 5.38 -3.32 3.71
CA PHE A 45 3.94 -3.48 3.60
C PHE A 45 3.36 -4.06 4.88
N ARG A 46 2.15 -3.65 5.19
CA ARG A 46 1.42 -4.14 6.34
C ARG A 46 -0.01 -4.46 5.93
N ALA A 47 -0.48 -5.64 6.28
CA ALA A 47 -1.87 -5.99 6.06
C ALA A 47 -2.73 -5.22 7.06
N VAL A 48 -3.76 -4.58 6.53
CA VAL A 48 -4.73 -3.88 7.37
C VAL A 48 -5.81 -4.85 7.83
N THR A 49 -6.18 -5.78 6.92
CA THR A 49 -7.13 -6.83 7.25
C THR A 49 -6.55 -8.15 6.81
N GLU A 50 -7.24 -9.23 7.17
CA GLU A 50 -6.78 -10.56 6.79
C GLU A 50 -6.67 -10.73 5.29
N LEU A 51 -7.46 -10.00 4.56
CA LEU A 51 -7.43 -10.06 3.10
C LEU A 51 -6.05 -9.69 2.56
N GLY A 52 -5.34 -8.81 3.23
CA GLY A 52 -4.04 -8.35 2.76
C GLY A 52 -2.87 -9.20 3.19
N ARG A 53 -3.07 -10.20 4.03
CA ARG A 53 -1.98 -11.01 4.53
C ARG A 53 -1.15 -11.70 3.46
N PRO A 54 -1.76 -12.36 2.49
CA PRO A 54 -0.95 -12.99 1.44
C PRO A 54 -0.13 -11.97 0.66
N ASP A 55 -0.71 -10.81 0.39
CA ASP A 55 0.00 -9.78 -0.35
C ASP A 55 1.11 -9.16 0.48
N GLU A 56 0.89 -9.00 1.78
CA GLU A 56 1.91 -8.49 2.66
C GLU A 56 3.16 -9.35 2.58
N GLU A 57 2.98 -10.64 2.70
CA GLU A 57 4.09 -11.56 2.67
C GLU A 57 4.77 -11.58 1.30
N TYR A 58 3.97 -11.60 0.26
CA TYR A 58 4.48 -11.65 -1.09
C TYR A 58 5.32 -10.42 -1.42
N TYR A 59 4.76 -9.23 -1.17
CA TYR A 59 5.45 -8.00 -1.53
C TYR A 59 6.66 -7.73 -0.66
N ASN A 60 6.58 -8.07 0.62
CA ASN A 60 7.72 -7.86 1.50
C ASN A 60 8.87 -8.80 1.20
N SER A 61 8.61 -9.91 0.54
CA SER A 61 9.67 -10.82 0.15
C SER A 61 10.37 -10.38 -1.14
N ARG A 62 9.86 -9.36 -1.80
CA ARG A 62 10.42 -8.88 -3.06
C ARG A 62 11.22 -7.61 -2.81
N LYS A 63 12.53 -7.77 -2.79
CA LYS A 63 13.41 -6.66 -2.48
C LYS A 63 13.25 -5.49 -3.45
N GLU A 64 13.10 -5.79 -4.74
CA GLU A 64 12.99 -4.73 -5.73
C GLU A 64 11.70 -3.94 -5.55
N ILE A 65 10.63 -4.57 -5.08
CA ILE A 65 9.39 -3.87 -4.84
C ILE A 65 9.55 -2.94 -3.64
N LEU A 66 10.13 -3.46 -2.57
CA LEU A 66 10.35 -2.63 -1.38
C LEU A 66 11.23 -1.44 -1.67
N GLU A 67 12.29 -1.65 -2.44
CA GLU A 67 13.20 -0.56 -2.77
C GLU A 67 12.51 0.50 -3.59
N ARG A 68 11.67 0.07 -4.53
CA ARG A 68 10.92 1.02 -5.35
C ARG A 68 9.96 1.84 -4.50
N MET A 69 9.25 1.18 -3.58
CA MET A 69 8.31 1.89 -2.73
C MET A 69 9.02 2.85 -1.80
N ARG A 70 10.16 2.43 -1.25
CA ARG A 70 10.91 3.29 -0.36
C ARG A 70 11.46 4.51 -1.08
N ALA A 71 11.76 4.37 -2.36
CA ALA A 71 12.29 5.48 -3.15
C ALA A 71 11.22 6.50 -3.51
N GLU A 72 9.95 6.14 -3.43
CA GLU A 72 8.89 7.08 -3.79
C GLU A 72 8.91 8.33 -2.93
N VAL A 73 9.30 8.19 -1.68
CA VAL A 73 9.30 9.32 -0.78
C VAL A 73 10.35 10.37 -1.17
N ASP A 74 11.32 9.98 -1.96
CA ASP A 74 12.39 10.88 -2.37
C ASP A 74 12.10 11.63 -3.66
N LYS A 75 10.97 11.38 -4.29
CA LYS A 75 10.63 12.05 -5.54
C LYS A 75 10.06 13.44 -5.35
#